data_680e1921056712e3ed3cd520b1d0be2e
#
_entry.id   680e1921056712e3ed3cd520b1d0be2e
#
_cell.length_a   1.000
_cell.length_b   1.000
_cell.length_c   1.000
_cell.angle_alpha   90.00
_cell.angle_beta   90.00
_cell.angle_gamma   90.00
#
_symmetry.space_group_name_H-M   'P 1'
#
loop_
_entity.id
_entity.type
_entity.pdbx_description
1 polymer ?
#
loop_
_entity_poly.entity_id
_entity_poly.type
_entity_poly.pdbx_seq_one_letter_code
_entity_poly.pdbx_strand_id
1 'polypeptide(L)'
;MSIPRGRIRDLHARELARFREARPATLAMLGRARAHMPNGTPMSWMAVDNDQPVYIRRGEGPGFTDVDGFTYVDFNASDMAMFCGHANPAIVAAIKAQAERSTQFLLPTEASVEVAEELARRYPVPMWQFTLSATQANTEAIRLGPRRYRPRGLFPGS
;
A
#
# COMPACT_ATOMS: atom_id res chain seq x y z
N MET A 1 -27.32 0.87 -28.18
CA MET A 1 -27.50 2.31 -27.91
C MET A 1 -26.11 2.87 -27.52
N SER A 2 -25.48 3.71 -28.37
CA SER A 2 -24.15 4.29 -28.06
C SER A 2 -24.33 5.62 -27.35
N ILE A 3 -23.60 5.83 -26.24
CA ILE A 3 -23.61 7.12 -25.53
C ILE A 3 -22.74 8.10 -26.35
N PRO A 4 -23.23 9.31 -26.70
CA PRO A 4 -22.44 10.31 -27.41
C PRO A 4 -21.21 10.72 -26.61
N ARG A 5 -20.02 10.69 -27.22
CA ARG A 5 -18.74 11.04 -26.57
C ARG A 5 -18.73 12.48 -26.02
N GLY A 6 -19.45 13.42 -26.63
CA GLY A 6 -19.65 14.77 -26.12
C GLY A 6 -20.27 14.76 -24.72
N ARG A 7 -21.37 14.03 -24.54
CA ARG A 7 -22.05 13.91 -23.24
C ARG A 7 -21.15 13.33 -22.14
N ILE A 8 -20.30 12.37 -22.48
CA ILE A 8 -19.34 11.80 -21.50
C ILE A 8 -18.35 12.87 -21.05
N ARG A 9 -17.77 13.66 -21.97
CA ARG A 9 -16.85 14.76 -21.64
C ARG A 9 -17.50 15.82 -20.77
N ASP A 10 -18.73 16.23 -21.09
CA ASP A 10 -19.46 17.26 -20.34
C ASP A 10 -19.78 16.77 -18.94
N LEU A 11 -20.20 15.52 -18.78
CA LEU A 11 -20.42 14.88 -17.47
C LEU A 11 -19.13 14.81 -16.66
N HIS A 12 -18.04 14.36 -17.27
CA HIS A 12 -16.73 14.27 -16.59
C HIS A 12 -16.25 15.65 -16.11
N ALA A 13 -16.31 16.68 -16.97
CA ALA A 13 -15.92 18.04 -16.61
C ALA A 13 -16.76 18.59 -15.44
N ARG A 14 -18.07 18.33 -15.46
CA ARG A 14 -18.98 18.74 -14.38
C ARG A 14 -18.66 18.03 -13.08
N GLU A 15 -18.48 16.71 -13.09
CA GLU A 15 -18.17 15.96 -11.87
C GLU A 15 -16.79 16.31 -11.32
N LEU A 16 -15.80 16.55 -12.18
CA LEU A 16 -14.48 17.03 -11.77
C LEU A 16 -14.55 18.42 -11.10
N ALA A 17 -15.35 19.34 -11.66
CA ALA A 17 -15.55 20.66 -11.04
C ALA A 17 -16.19 20.52 -9.63
N ARG A 18 -17.23 19.71 -9.50
CA ARG A 18 -17.89 19.43 -8.21
C ARG A 18 -16.93 18.78 -7.21
N PHE A 19 -16.12 17.84 -7.67
CA PHE A 19 -15.11 17.19 -6.83
C PHE A 19 -14.12 18.20 -6.26
N ARG A 20 -13.64 19.12 -7.10
CA ARG A 20 -12.70 20.20 -6.71
C ARG A 20 -13.33 21.17 -5.72
N GLU A 21 -14.52 21.63 -6.02
CA GLU A 21 -15.26 22.58 -5.16
C GLU A 21 -15.51 22.00 -3.76
N ALA A 22 -15.81 20.71 -3.67
CA ALA A 22 -16.08 20.03 -2.41
C ALA A 22 -14.81 19.71 -1.59
N ARG A 23 -13.59 19.91 -2.14
CA ARG A 23 -12.33 19.47 -1.50
C ARG A 23 -11.25 20.56 -1.38
N PRO A 24 -11.55 21.67 -0.70
CA PRO A 24 -10.62 22.78 -0.55
C PRO A 24 -9.35 22.41 0.25
N ALA A 25 -9.45 21.55 1.28
CA ALA A 25 -8.30 21.11 2.07
C ALA A 25 -7.37 20.20 1.24
N THR A 26 -7.92 19.30 0.42
CA THR A 26 -7.17 18.51 -0.56
C THR A 26 -6.43 19.40 -1.55
N LEU A 27 -7.07 20.45 -2.09
CA LEU A 27 -6.43 21.36 -3.04
C LEU A 27 -5.27 22.14 -2.40
N ALA A 28 -5.47 22.65 -1.18
CA ALA A 28 -4.43 23.33 -0.43
C ALA A 28 -3.23 22.42 -0.13
N MET A 29 -3.50 21.17 0.24
CA MET A 29 -2.46 20.18 0.51
C MET A 29 -1.72 19.80 -0.77
N LEU A 30 -2.42 19.61 -1.90
CA LEU A 30 -1.82 19.34 -3.20
C LEU A 30 -0.86 20.45 -3.64
N GLY A 31 -1.23 21.71 -3.44
CA GLY A 31 -0.36 22.86 -3.72
C GLY A 31 0.96 22.79 -2.94
N ARG A 32 0.89 22.47 -1.64
CA ARG A 32 2.07 22.29 -0.78
C ARG A 32 2.90 21.07 -1.21
N ALA A 33 2.23 19.95 -1.48
CA ALA A 33 2.87 18.69 -1.83
C ALA A 33 3.66 18.77 -3.16
N ARG A 34 3.12 19.47 -4.16
CA ARG A 34 3.78 19.67 -5.46
C ARG A 34 5.08 20.45 -5.41
N ALA A 35 5.30 21.22 -4.35
CA ALA A 35 6.57 21.91 -4.15
C ALA A 35 7.73 20.95 -3.80
N HIS A 36 7.42 19.72 -3.34
CA HIS A 36 8.40 18.79 -2.80
C HIS A 36 8.28 17.36 -3.35
N MET A 37 7.15 17.03 -3.99
CA MET A 37 6.88 15.69 -4.52
C MET A 37 6.34 15.77 -5.95
N PRO A 38 6.87 14.99 -6.90
CA PRO A 38 6.31 14.89 -8.25
C PRO A 38 4.80 14.55 -8.18
N ASN A 39 3.98 15.29 -8.91
CA ASN A 39 2.52 15.17 -8.93
C ASN A 39 1.83 15.34 -7.56
N GLY A 40 2.57 15.75 -6.51
CA GLY A 40 2.05 15.92 -5.17
C GLY A 40 1.82 14.60 -4.41
N THR A 41 2.39 13.50 -4.87
CA THR A 41 2.22 12.18 -4.22
C THR A 41 3.57 11.53 -3.91
N PRO A 42 3.67 10.73 -2.83
CA PRO A 42 4.92 10.05 -2.47
C PRO A 42 5.35 8.97 -3.47
N MET A 43 4.40 8.40 -4.23
CA MET A 43 4.66 7.43 -5.27
C MET A 43 3.87 7.79 -6.53
N SER A 44 4.50 7.77 -7.70
CA SER A 44 3.94 8.25 -8.96
C SER A 44 2.64 7.55 -9.37
N TRP A 45 2.49 6.25 -9.08
CA TRP A 45 1.29 5.49 -9.39
C TRP A 45 0.02 6.03 -8.67
N MET A 46 0.16 6.71 -7.53
CA MET A 46 -0.95 7.32 -6.80
C MET A 46 -1.61 8.49 -7.55
N ALA A 47 -0.98 8.97 -8.61
CA ALA A 47 -1.49 10.08 -9.44
C ALA A 47 -1.70 9.70 -10.91
N VAL A 48 -1.63 8.40 -11.27
CA VAL A 48 -1.72 7.95 -12.67
C VAL A 48 -3.08 8.25 -13.29
N ASP A 49 -4.16 7.99 -12.56
CA ASP A 49 -5.52 8.11 -13.07
C ASP A 49 -6.21 9.39 -12.60
N ASN A 50 -5.56 10.19 -11.76
CA ASN A 50 -6.17 11.39 -11.19
C ASN A 50 -5.11 12.46 -10.89
N ASP A 51 -5.19 13.58 -11.56
CA ASP A 51 -4.37 14.77 -11.30
C ASP A 51 -4.67 15.44 -9.95
N GLN A 52 -5.66 14.92 -9.22
CA GLN A 52 -6.08 15.36 -7.88
C GLN A 52 -6.20 14.17 -6.93
N PRO A 53 -5.07 13.74 -6.32
CA PRO A 53 -5.10 12.69 -5.31
C PRO A 53 -5.91 13.12 -4.09
N VAL A 54 -6.61 12.18 -3.46
CA VAL A 54 -7.27 12.38 -2.17
C VAL A 54 -6.25 12.15 -1.05
N TYR A 55 -6.14 13.10 -0.12
CA TYR A 55 -5.25 12.96 1.03
C TYR A 55 -6.02 12.42 2.23
N ILE A 56 -5.56 11.30 2.78
CA ILE A 56 -6.23 10.62 3.87
C ILE A 56 -5.77 11.19 5.21
N ARG A 57 -6.72 11.40 6.11
CA ARG A 57 -6.48 11.86 7.49
C ARG A 57 -6.38 10.71 8.47
N ARG A 58 -7.30 9.74 8.38
CA ARG A 58 -7.35 8.58 9.28
C ARG A 58 -8.08 7.41 8.65
N GLY A 59 -7.80 6.21 9.13
CA GLY A 59 -8.58 5.01 8.86
C GLY A 59 -9.10 4.39 10.14
N GLU A 60 -10.28 3.76 10.09
CA GLU A 60 -10.89 3.05 11.21
C GLU A 60 -11.80 1.93 10.69
N GLY A 61 -11.61 0.71 11.20
CA GLY A 61 -12.39 -0.44 10.75
C GLY A 61 -12.33 -0.63 9.22
N PRO A 62 -13.48 -0.74 8.54
CA PRO A 62 -13.52 -0.99 7.10
C PRO A 62 -13.38 0.27 6.24
N GLY A 63 -13.03 1.42 6.80
CA GLY A 63 -13.06 2.67 6.06
C GLY A 63 -11.99 3.68 6.46
N PHE A 64 -11.96 4.77 5.72
CA PHE A 64 -11.08 5.89 5.99
C PHE A 64 -11.76 7.24 5.75
N THR A 65 -11.18 8.30 6.30
CA THR A 65 -11.66 9.67 6.16
C THR A 65 -10.57 10.53 5.55
N ASP A 66 -10.92 11.33 4.54
CA ASP A 66 -9.98 12.27 3.92
C ASP A 66 -9.83 13.57 4.72
N VAL A 67 -8.96 14.46 4.24
CA VAL A 67 -8.66 15.73 4.89
C VAL A 67 -9.81 16.74 4.82
N ASP A 68 -10.73 16.54 3.89
CA ASP A 68 -11.95 17.35 3.74
C ASP A 68 -13.13 16.81 4.56
N GLY A 69 -12.98 15.62 5.20
CA GLY A 69 -13.97 15.00 6.07
C GLY A 69 -14.89 13.99 5.39
N PHE A 70 -14.68 13.68 4.12
CA PHE A 70 -15.43 12.62 3.46
C PHE A 70 -14.97 11.25 3.95
N THR A 71 -15.93 10.36 4.18
CA THR A 71 -15.69 8.96 4.58
C THR A 71 -15.91 8.01 3.42
N TYR A 72 -15.06 7.00 3.35
CA TYR A 72 -15.05 6.00 2.29
C TYR A 72 -15.01 4.59 2.89
N VAL A 73 -15.66 3.65 2.23
CA VAL A 73 -15.44 2.22 2.50
C VAL A 73 -14.23 1.78 1.70
N ASP A 74 -13.27 1.16 2.37
CA ASP A 74 -12.01 0.72 1.76
C ASP A 74 -12.15 -0.69 1.21
N PHE A 75 -12.52 -0.81 -0.07
CA PHE A 75 -12.58 -2.10 -0.77
C PHE A 75 -11.22 -2.60 -1.26
N ASN A 76 -10.18 -1.76 -1.21
CA ASN A 76 -8.83 -2.14 -1.59
C ASN A 76 -8.04 -2.68 -0.39
N ALA A 77 -8.39 -2.26 0.84
CA ALA A 77 -7.71 -2.62 2.07
C ALA A 77 -6.17 -2.39 2.00
N SER A 78 -5.75 -1.32 1.33
CA SER A 78 -4.33 -0.99 1.06
C SER A 78 -3.58 -2.16 0.43
N ASP A 79 -4.07 -2.67 -0.69
CA ASP A 79 -3.58 -3.86 -1.39
C ASP A 79 -3.51 -5.09 -0.46
N MET A 80 -4.56 -5.30 0.35
CA MET A 80 -4.73 -6.36 1.34
C MET A 80 -3.87 -6.21 2.61
N ALA A 81 -3.04 -5.18 2.73
CA ALA A 81 -2.25 -4.95 3.96
C ALA A 81 -3.13 -4.65 5.19
N MET A 82 -4.30 -4.06 4.97
CA MET A 82 -5.25 -3.69 6.03
C MET A 82 -6.48 -4.61 6.10
N PHE A 83 -6.36 -5.90 5.70
CA PHE A 83 -7.52 -6.81 5.71
C PHE A 83 -8.10 -7.08 7.11
N CYS A 84 -7.36 -6.81 8.19
CA CYS A 84 -7.86 -6.82 9.56
C CYS A 84 -8.62 -5.53 9.96
N GLY A 85 -8.77 -4.59 9.02
CA GLY A 85 -9.32 -3.26 9.24
C GLY A 85 -8.27 -2.23 9.70
N HIS A 86 -8.56 -0.98 9.37
CA HIS A 86 -7.75 0.15 9.82
C HIS A 86 -7.81 0.31 11.34
N ALA A 87 -6.69 0.66 11.95
CA ALA A 87 -6.56 0.92 13.39
C ALA A 87 -7.14 -0.20 14.27
N ASN A 88 -6.99 -1.47 13.88
CA ASN A 88 -7.42 -2.61 14.69
C ASN A 88 -6.81 -2.51 16.09
N PRO A 89 -7.62 -2.53 17.17
CA PRO A 89 -7.14 -2.26 18.53
C PRO A 89 -6.04 -3.21 19.01
N ALA A 90 -6.13 -4.49 18.66
CA ALA A 90 -5.12 -5.49 19.04
C ALA A 90 -3.78 -5.23 18.35
N ILE A 91 -3.81 -4.90 17.05
CA ILE A 91 -2.60 -4.56 16.28
C ILE A 91 -1.98 -3.27 16.80
N VAL A 92 -2.81 -2.24 17.06
CA VAL A 92 -2.33 -0.95 17.61
C VAL A 92 -1.68 -1.15 18.97
N ALA A 93 -2.26 -1.97 19.85
CA ALA A 93 -1.69 -2.28 21.16
C ALA A 93 -0.34 -2.99 21.05
N ALA A 94 -0.24 -3.99 20.16
CA ALA A 94 1.01 -4.72 19.92
C ALA A 94 2.12 -3.81 19.38
N ILE A 95 1.78 -2.92 18.42
CA ILE A 95 2.74 -1.95 17.85
C ILE A 95 3.24 -0.99 18.93
N LYS A 96 2.35 -0.46 19.79
CA LYS A 96 2.72 0.44 20.87
C LYS A 96 3.67 -0.24 21.86
N ALA A 97 3.33 -1.45 22.31
CA ALA A 97 4.16 -2.22 23.23
C ALA A 97 5.55 -2.53 22.64
N GLN A 98 5.62 -2.85 21.33
CA GLN A 98 6.91 -3.07 20.66
C GLN A 98 7.70 -1.78 20.48
N ALA A 99 7.04 -0.65 20.21
CA ALA A 99 7.71 0.65 20.04
C ALA A 99 8.44 1.09 21.33
N GLU A 100 7.91 0.78 22.50
CA GLU A 100 8.56 1.03 23.81
C GLU A 100 9.84 0.20 24.00
N ARG A 101 10.01 -0.90 23.25
CA ARG A 101 11.16 -1.81 23.30
C ARG A 101 12.12 -1.62 22.13
N SER A 102 11.90 -0.66 21.26
CA SER A 102 12.53 -0.40 19.96
C SER A 102 11.87 -1.13 18.78
N THR A 103 11.88 -0.47 17.65
CA THR A 103 11.26 -0.96 16.41
C THR A 103 12.25 -1.59 15.44
N GLN A 104 13.56 -1.44 15.67
CA GLN A 104 14.58 -1.95 14.77
C GLN A 104 15.86 -2.35 15.52
N PHE A 105 16.39 -3.51 15.13
CA PHE A 105 17.68 -4.00 15.57
C PHE A 105 18.46 -4.53 14.37
N LEU A 106 19.78 -4.44 14.43
CA LEU A 106 20.65 -5.08 13.42
C LEU A 106 20.81 -6.60 13.69
N LEU A 107 20.36 -7.07 14.83
CA LEU A 107 20.46 -8.46 15.28
C LEU A 107 19.09 -9.13 15.26
N PRO A 108 19.04 -10.48 15.17
CA PRO A 108 17.79 -11.23 15.28
C PRO A 108 17.07 -10.95 16.61
N THR A 109 15.74 -11.01 16.55
CA THR A 109 14.87 -10.79 17.72
C THR A 109 14.04 -12.03 18.03
N GLU A 110 13.56 -12.15 19.28
CA GLU A 110 12.61 -13.21 19.67
C GLU A 110 11.38 -13.23 18.77
N ALA A 111 10.82 -12.07 18.46
CA ALA A 111 9.65 -11.94 17.59
C ALA A 111 9.87 -12.53 16.19
N SER A 112 11.10 -12.51 15.66
CA SER A 112 11.38 -13.11 14.35
C SER A 112 11.29 -14.64 14.40
N VAL A 113 11.66 -15.26 15.53
CA VAL A 113 11.54 -16.69 15.76
C VAL A 113 10.08 -17.09 15.92
N GLU A 114 9.34 -16.40 16.80
CA GLU A 114 7.90 -16.63 17.03
C GLU A 114 7.08 -16.55 15.75
N VAL A 115 7.35 -15.55 14.90
CA VAL A 115 6.66 -15.40 13.61
C VAL A 115 7.01 -16.55 12.67
N ALA A 116 8.27 -16.97 12.60
CA ALA A 116 8.69 -18.09 11.75
C ALA A 116 8.05 -19.42 12.19
N GLU A 117 7.97 -19.68 13.49
CA GLU A 117 7.32 -20.86 14.07
C GLU A 117 5.82 -20.86 13.75
N GLU A 118 5.13 -19.74 13.91
CA GLU A 118 3.71 -19.62 13.62
C GLU A 118 3.41 -19.79 12.11
N LEU A 119 4.26 -19.26 11.25
CA LEU A 119 4.15 -19.47 9.80
C LEU A 119 4.38 -20.95 9.43
N ALA A 120 5.39 -21.61 10.02
CA ALA A 120 5.64 -23.02 9.78
C ALA A 120 4.50 -23.93 10.30
N ARG A 121 3.83 -23.51 11.38
CA ARG A 121 2.63 -24.20 11.89
C ARG A 121 1.44 -24.10 10.95
N ARG A 122 1.26 -22.95 10.26
CA ARG A 122 0.11 -22.70 9.38
C ARG A 122 0.29 -23.21 7.96
N TYR A 123 1.52 -23.19 7.47
CA TYR A 123 1.81 -23.48 6.08
C TYR A 123 2.78 -24.66 5.97
N PRO A 124 2.65 -25.53 4.93
CA PRO A 124 3.51 -26.70 4.75
C PRO A 124 4.90 -26.33 4.21
N VAL A 125 5.51 -25.26 4.76
CA VAL A 125 6.83 -24.76 4.39
C VAL A 125 7.65 -24.61 5.67
N PRO A 126 8.74 -25.37 5.87
CA PRO A 126 9.44 -25.42 7.13
C PRO A 126 10.43 -24.28 7.37
N MET A 127 10.81 -23.53 6.33
CA MET A 127 11.86 -22.50 6.38
C MET A 127 11.35 -21.18 5.84
N TRP A 128 11.60 -20.09 6.57
CA TRP A 128 11.16 -18.75 6.24
C TRP A 128 12.31 -17.76 6.27
N GLN A 129 12.33 -16.87 5.28
CA GLN A 129 13.23 -15.72 5.23
C GLN A 129 12.39 -14.45 5.10
N PHE A 130 12.68 -13.47 5.93
CA PHE A 130 11.99 -12.19 5.93
C PHE A 130 12.75 -11.15 5.13
N THR A 131 12.02 -10.28 4.43
CA THR A 131 12.54 -9.18 3.64
C THR A 131 11.73 -7.92 3.90
N LEU A 132 12.27 -6.75 3.52
CA LEU A 132 11.63 -5.46 3.77
C LEU A 132 10.51 -5.13 2.76
N SER A 133 10.42 -5.85 1.64
CA SER A 133 9.40 -5.60 0.61
C SER A 133 9.17 -6.83 -0.26
N ALA A 134 8.01 -6.87 -0.93
CA ALA A 134 7.70 -7.90 -1.93
C ALA A 134 8.72 -7.91 -3.08
N THR A 135 9.20 -6.76 -3.52
CA THR A 135 10.25 -6.65 -4.55
C THR A 135 11.53 -7.34 -4.09
N GLN A 136 11.95 -7.13 -2.85
CA GLN A 136 13.13 -7.80 -2.31
C GLN A 136 12.89 -9.30 -2.15
N ALA A 137 11.72 -9.73 -1.68
CA ALA A 137 11.37 -11.15 -1.59
C ALA A 137 11.46 -11.83 -2.96
N ASN A 138 10.90 -11.23 -4.00
CA ASN A 138 10.98 -11.73 -5.37
C ASN A 138 12.42 -11.78 -5.88
N THR A 139 13.23 -10.76 -5.59
CA THR A 139 14.64 -10.73 -5.96
C THR A 139 15.42 -11.88 -5.32
N GLU A 140 15.21 -12.11 -4.02
CA GLU A 140 15.87 -13.22 -3.31
C GLU A 140 15.38 -14.58 -3.83
N ALA A 141 14.07 -14.74 -4.08
CA ALA A 141 13.52 -15.97 -4.66
C ALA A 141 14.13 -16.27 -6.05
N ILE A 142 14.28 -15.26 -6.90
CA ILE A 142 14.92 -15.41 -8.21
C ILE A 142 16.39 -15.79 -8.07
N ARG A 143 17.12 -15.21 -7.11
CA ARG A 143 18.53 -15.54 -6.86
C ARG A 143 18.73 -16.97 -6.31
N LEU A 144 17.82 -17.43 -5.47
CA LEU A 144 17.88 -18.77 -4.88
C LEU A 144 17.36 -19.85 -5.83
N GLY A 145 16.35 -19.53 -6.64
CA GLY A 145 15.69 -20.45 -7.56
C GLY A 145 16.63 -21.16 -8.55
N PRO A 146 17.53 -20.44 -9.25
CA PRO A 146 18.44 -21.05 -10.24
C PRO A 146 19.42 -22.07 -9.66
N ARG A 147 19.73 -22.01 -8.38
CA ARG A 147 20.63 -22.98 -7.73
C ARG A 147 20.00 -24.36 -7.55
N ARG A 148 18.67 -24.42 -7.45
CA ARG A 148 17.89 -25.67 -7.32
C ARG A 148 17.10 -26.05 -8.57
N TYR A 149 16.72 -25.05 -9.36
CA TYR A 149 15.95 -25.22 -10.57
C TYR A 149 16.71 -24.52 -11.70
N ARG A 150 17.52 -25.27 -12.49
CA ARG A 150 18.02 -24.83 -13.79
C ARG A 150 16.95 -25.18 -14.83
N PRO A 151 16.05 -24.29 -15.24
CA PRO A 151 15.30 -24.50 -16.46
C PRO A 151 16.31 -24.41 -17.61
N ARG A 152 16.54 -25.53 -18.28
CA ARG A 152 17.34 -25.53 -19.52
C ARG A 152 16.72 -24.49 -20.47
N GLY A 153 17.40 -23.40 -20.74
CA GLY A 153 17.04 -22.45 -21.79
C GLY A 153 16.59 -21.05 -21.36
N LEU A 154 16.56 -20.69 -20.07
CA LEU A 154 16.15 -19.33 -19.64
C LEU A 154 17.33 -18.31 -19.61
N PHE A 155 18.55 -18.78 -19.65
CA PHE A 155 19.74 -17.90 -19.77
C PHE A 155 20.69 -18.50 -20.81
N PRO A 156 20.77 -17.94 -22.03
CA PRO A 156 21.76 -18.34 -22.99
C PRO A 156 23.15 -17.91 -22.48
N GLY A 157 24.02 -18.87 -22.19
CA GLY A 157 25.45 -18.59 -21.95
C GLY A 157 25.98 -18.80 -20.52
N SER A 158 25.40 -19.69 -19.73
CA SER A 158 26.03 -20.16 -18.47
C SER A 158 26.21 -21.65 -18.46
#